data_4a685b0e79eeb0c860e407c92782ef41
#
_entry.id   4a685b0e79eeb0c860e407c92782ef41
#
_cell.length_a   1.000
_cell.length_b   1.000
_cell.length_c   1.000
_cell.angle_alpha   90.00
_cell.angle_beta   90.00
_cell.angle_gamma   90.00
#
_symmetry.space_group_name_H-M   'P 1'
#
loop_
_entity.id
_entity.type
_entity.pdbx_description
1 polymer ?
#
loop_
_entity_poly.entity_id
_entity_poly.type
_entity_poly.pdbx_seq_one_letter_code
_entity_poly.pdbx_strand_id
1 'polypeptide(L)'
;MDIREEVKKYYSEVTGEKEGQMETNICSCALDNLPEHLQVIREQIPDEIITRFYGCGSPVPPALEGCTVLDLGCGTGLDVYMVSKLVGEKGKVIGLDMNDDQLAIAKAHQDEMAKKFGYKESNVTFVKGYIEDLKSAGIEDESVDVVISNCVINLSPYKEAVFGEIYRVLKKGGELYFSDIFADRRMPKELEDHPVLRGECIGGAMYVEDFRRLMRKVGWEDFRYMSSSKAAVDNPEIEKLTGNIGFTSRTIRAMKLPDFLEDICEQYGQFIIYKGGIVGNEFAFDLDDHHHFEKDLPASVCGNTCAMIQQTRFGKYFEVIGDRSRHFGPFEGCSTSPSVDSGSSDGGGCCC
;
A
#
# COMPACT_ATOMS: atom_id res chain seq x y z
N MET A 1 9.80 15.50 -23.63
CA MET A 1 8.80 14.42 -23.71
C MET A 1 8.06 14.41 -22.39
N ASP A 2 6.79 14.04 -22.32
CA ASP A 2 6.09 13.91 -21.03
C ASP A 2 6.71 12.72 -20.29
N ILE A 3 7.07 12.89 -19.03
CA ILE A 3 7.68 11.85 -18.19
C ILE A 3 6.82 10.57 -18.17
N ARG A 4 5.50 10.71 -18.19
CA ARG A 4 4.56 9.58 -18.22
C ARG A 4 4.69 8.74 -19.47
N GLU A 5 4.92 9.36 -20.62
CA GLU A 5 5.13 8.64 -21.89
C GLU A 5 6.48 7.91 -21.90
N GLU A 6 7.51 8.44 -21.24
CA GLU A 6 8.78 7.75 -21.06
C GLU A 6 8.64 6.50 -20.19
N VAL A 7 7.94 6.62 -19.06
CA VAL A 7 7.63 5.49 -18.17
C VAL A 7 6.77 4.44 -18.90
N LYS A 8 5.72 4.87 -19.61
CA LYS A 8 4.88 3.97 -20.40
C LYS A 8 5.69 3.19 -21.43
N LYS A 9 6.58 3.88 -22.16
CA LYS A 9 7.47 3.26 -23.15
C LYS A 9 8.42 2.24 -22.50
N TYR A 10 9.05 2.61 -21.37
CA TYR A 10 9.94 1.72 -20.61
C TYR A 10 9.24 0.39 -20.27
N TYR A 11 8.03 0.45 -19.69
CA TYR A 11 7.28 -0.75 -19.32
C TYR A 11 6.78 -1.54 -20.55
N SER A 12 6.41 -0.89 -21.64
CA SER A 12 6.06 -1.61 -22.88
C SER A 12 7.24 -2.36 -23.49
N GLU A 13 8.46 -1.81 -23.41
CA GLU A 13 9.70 -2.45 -23.87
C GLU A 13 10.13 -3.60 -22.95
N VAL A 14 10.07 -3.41 -21.63
CA VAL A 14 10.43 -4.45 -20.64
C VAL A 14 9.46 -5.63 -20.66
N THR A 15 8.16 -5.40 -20.90
CA THR A 15 7.15 -6.47 -20.95
C THR A 15 7.03 -7.13 -22.31
N GLY A 16 7.56 -6.52 -23.39
CA GLY A 16 7.40 -6.97 -24.78
C GLY A 16 8.52 -7.86 -25.31
N GLU A 17 9.76 -7.39 -25.26
CA GLU A 17 10.91 -8.02 -25.96
C GLU A 17 12.01 -8.57 -25.03
N LYS A 18 12.13 -8.02 -23.82
CA LYS A 18 13.07 -8.51 -22.82
C LYS A 18 12.28 -9.17 -21.70
N GLU A 19 11.98 -10.46 -21.87
CA GLU A 19 11.36 -11.25 -20.80
C GLU A 19 11.99 -10.94 -19.44
N GLY A 20 11.34 -10.03 -18.66
CA GLY A 20 11.51 -9.91 -17.23
C GLY A 20 12.86 -9.42 -16.69
N GLN A 21 13.71 -8.72 -17.43
CA GLN A 21 14.97 -8.20 -16.87
C GLN A 21 14.92 -6.69 -16.64
N MET A 22 14.52 -6.30 -15.41
CA MET A 22 14.90 -5.01 -14.86
C MET A 22 16.42 -4.96 -14.66
N GLU A 23 17.02 -3.77 -14.70
CA GLU A 23 18.46 -3.58 -14.47
C GLU A 23 18.82 -3.71 -12.99
N THR A 24 17.82 -3.63 -12.07
CA THR A 24 17.98 -3.87 -10.64
C THR A 24 16.94 -4.89 -10.13
N ASN A 25 17.26 -5.53 -9.00
CA ASN A 25 16.36 -6.46 -8.34
C ASN A 25 15.43 -5.81 -7.29
N ILE A 26 15.41 -4.46 -7.23
CA ILE A 26 14.69 -3.72 -6.19
C ILE A 26 13.19 -4.04 -6.17
N CYS A 27 12.59 -4.26 -7.33
CA CYS A 27 11.17 -4.56 -7.46
C CYS A 27 10.84 -6.05 -7.67
N SER A 28 11.78 -6.98 -7.44
CA SER A 28 11.57 -8.42 -7.69
C SER A 28 11.33 -9.27 -6.44
N CYS A 29 11.48 -8.72 -5.25
CA CYS A 29 11.49 -9.51 -3.99
C CYS A 29 10.12 -9.75 -3.36
N ALA A 30 9.03 -9.25 -3.94
CA ALA A 30 7.72 -9.19 -3.28
C ALA A 30 7.00 -10.54 -3.12
N LEU A 31 7.34 -11.55 -3.91
CA LEU A 31 6.54 -12.77 -4.01
C LEU A 31 7.03 -13.95 -3.16
N ASP A 32 8.24 -13.89 -2.61
CA ASP A 32 8.87 -15.04 -1.94
C ASP A 32 8.37 -15.28 -0.51
N ASN A 33 7.74 -14.28 0.13
CA ASN A 33 7.31 -14.33 1.53
C ASN A 33 5.83 -13.98 1.74
N LEU A 34 4.95 -14.34 0.80
CA LEU A 34 3.51 -14.13 0.97
C LEU A 34 2.96 -14.99 2.11
N PRO A 35 2.01 -14.51 2.93
CA PRO A 35 1.24 -15.33 3.84
C PRO A 35 0.57 -16.51 3.14
N GLU A 36 0.46 -17.65 3.80
CA GLU A 36 -0.04 -18.91 3.22
C GLU A 36 -1.39 -18.75 2.48
N HIS A 37 -2.33 -18.02 3.08
CA HIS A 37 -3.64 -17.78 2.46
C HIS A 37 -3.55 -16.96 1.15
N LEU A 38 -2.55 -16.09 1.00
CA LEU A 38 -2.28 -15.36 -0.23
C LEU A 38 -1.55 -16.23 -1.26
N GLN A 39 -0.65 -17.11 -0.83
CA GLN A 39 0.02 -18.08 -1.72
C GLN A 39 -0.99 -18.97 -2.42
N VAL A 40 -1.96 -19.53 -1.67
CA VAL A 40 -3.05 -20.37 -2.22
C VAL A 40 -3.89 -19.62 -3.27
N ILE A 41 -4.10 -18.32 -3.10
CA ILE A 41 -4.81 -17.52 -4.12
C ILE A 41 -3.91 -17.29 -5.34
N ARG A 42 -2.65 -16.94 -5.14
CA ARG A 42 -1.69 -16.70 -6.21
C ARG A 42 -1.50 -17.91 -7.12
N GLU A 43 -1.47 -19.13 -6.57
CA GLU A 43 -1.36 -20.37 -7.33
C GLU A 43 -2.52 -20.60 -8.33
N GLN A 44 -3.63 -19.89 -8.16
CA GLN A 44 -4.77 -19.95 -9.09
C GLN A 44 -4.64 -18.95 -10.24
N ILE A 45 -3.71 -18.00 -10.16
CA ILE A 45 -3.53 -16.94 -11.16
C ILE A 45 -2.63 -17.46 -12.30
N PRO A 46 -2.97 -17.17 -13.57
CA PRO A 46 -2.18 -17.62 -14.72
C PRO A 46 -0.72 -17.11 -14.69
N ASP A 47 0.20 -17.98 -15.12
CA ASP A 47 1.65 -17.66 -15.20
C ASP A 47 1.92 -16.43 -16.05
N GLU A 48 1.14 -16.18 -17.11
CA GLU A 48 1.27 -15.00 -17.96
C GLU A 48 1.13 -13.69 -17.18
N ILE A 49 0.29 -13.66 -16.14
CA ILE A 49 0.14 -12.51 -15.24
C ILE A 49 1.31 -12.45 -14.25
N ILE A 50 1.64 -13.60 -13.64
CA ILE A 50 2.67 -13.68 -12.58
C ILE A 50 4.04 -13.30 -13.12
N THR A 51 4.43 -13.80 -14.29
CA THR A 51 5.77 -13.57 -14.87
C THR A 51 6.00 -12.13 -15.34
N ARG A 52 4.94 -11.34 -15.46
CA ARG A 52 4.98 -9.92 -15.87
C ARG A 52 4.72 -8.96 -14.70
N PHE A 53 4.75 -9.48 -13.49
CA PHE A 53 4.56 -8.69 -12.28
C PHE A 53 5.87 -8.02 -11.85
N TYR A 54 5.77 -6.75 -11.51
CA TYR A 54 6.83 -5.95 -10.91
C TYR A 54 6.29 -5.26 -9.67
N GLY A 55 6.90 -5.49 -8.52
CA GLY A 55 6.47 -4.90 -7.26
C GLY A 55 7.51 -5.07 -6.16
N CYS A 56 7.52 -4.17 -5.19
CA CYS A 56 8.50 -4.16 -4.09
C CYS A 56 7.90 -4.60 -2.74
N GLY A 57 6.64 -5.06 -2.75
CA GLY A 57 5.94 -5.53 -1.56
C GLY A 57 4.66 -6.28 -1.93
N SER A 58 3.86 -6.62 -0.92
CA SER A 58 2.51 -7.17 -1.11
C SER A 58 1.49 -6.21 -0.48
N PRO A 59 0.94 -5.25 -1.24
CA PRO A 59 0.01 -4.26 -0.71
C PRO A 59 -1.42 -4.81 -0.60
N VAL A 60 -1.56 -6.01 -0.07
CA VAL A 60 -2.86 -6.67 0.12
C VAL A 60 -3.24 -6.63 1.60
N PRO A 61 -4.07 -5.66 2.04
CA PRO A 61 -4.46 -5.55 3.44
C PRO A 61 -5.50 -6.61 3.84
N PRO A 62 -5.62 -6.92 5.14
CA PRO A 62 -6.63 -7.86 5.65
C PRO A 62 -8.05 -7.28 5.64
N ALA A 63 -9.05 -8.16 5.89
CA ALA A 63 -10.47 -7.81 6.10
C ALA A 63 -11.13 -7.11 4.90
N LEU A 64 -10.91 -7.59 3.68
CA LEU A 64 -11.41 -7.00 2.43
C LEU A 64 -12.82 -7.46 2.05
N GLU A 65 -13.43 -8.42 2.73
CA GLU A 65 -14.74 -8.98 2.36
C GLU A 65 -15.80 -7.89 2.13
N GLY A 66 -16.39 -7.89 0.93
CA GLY A 66 -17.44 -6.95 0.52
C GLY A 66 -16.97 -5.54 0.15
N CYS A 67 -15.66 -5.25 0.24
CA CYS A 67 -15.11 -3.94 -0.07
C CYS A 67 -15.11 -3.65 -1.59
N THR A 68 -15.11 -2.36 -1.90
CA THR A 68 -14.70 -1.81 -3.21
C THR A 68 -13.24 -1.40 -3.10
N VAL A 69 -12.36 -2.05 -3.87
CA VAL A 69 -10.91 -1.80 -3.86
C VAL A 69 -10.47 -1.22 -5.19
N LEU A 70 -9.62 -0.19 -5.15
CA LEU A 70 -8.95 0.39 -6.31
C LEU A 70 -7.47 0.07 -6.24
N ASP A 71 -6.95 -0.55 -7.31
CA ASP A 71 -5.52 -0.81 -7.50
C ASP A 71 -4.94 0.18 -8.50
N LEU A 72 -3.96 0.96 -8.05
CA LEU A 72 -3.30 2.00 -8.84
C LEU A 72 -2.04 1.45 -9.51
N GLY A 73 -2.02 1.47 -10.85
CA GLY A 73 -0.96 0.88 -11.66
C GLY A 73 -1.01 -0.64 -11.62
N CYS A 74 -2.18 -1.19 -11.89
CA CYS A 74 -2.47 -2.61 -11.71
C CYS A 74 -1.69 -3.55 -12.67
N GLY A 75 -1.02 -3.02 -13.67
CA GLY A 75 -0.28 -3.81 -14.64
C GLY A 75 -1.13 -4.91 -15.28
N THR A 76 -0.61 -6.14 -15.29
CA THR A 76 -1.31 -7.34 -15.77
C THR A 76 -2.35 -7.90 -14.79
N GLY A 77 -2.52 -7.27 -13.61
CA GLY A 77 -3.64 -7.54 -12.70
C GLY A 77 -3.37 -8.58 -11.62
N LEU A 78 -2.12 -8.87 -11.24
CA LEU A 78 -1.84 -9.86 -10.18
C LEU A 78 -2.53 -9.48 -8.87
N ASP A 79 -2.25 -8.27 -8.34
CA ASP A 79 -2.84 -7.81 -7.08
C ASP A 79 -4.36 -7.65 -7.21
N VAL A 80 -4.88 -7.21 -8.37
CA VAL A 80 -6.32 -7.14 -8.67
C VAL A 80 -7.02 -8.49 -8.51
N TYR A 81 -6.45 -9.57 -9.07
CA TYR A 81 -7.07 -10.89 -8.98
C TYR A 81 -6.92 -11.50 -7.58
N MET A 82 -5.79 -11.27 -6.90
CA MET A 82 -5.66 -11.67 -5.50
C MET A 82 -6.73 -11.01 -4.64
N VAL A 83 -6.90 -9.70 -4.78
CA VAL A 83 -7.90 -8.91 -4.07
C VAL A 83 -9.32 -9.30 -4.47
N SER A 84 -9.58 -9.61 -5.77
CA SER A 84 -10.87 -10.09 -6.25
C SER A 84 -11.35 -11.32 -5.45
N LYS A 85 -10.44 -12.25 -5.15
CA LYS A 85 -10.77 -13.42 -4.33
C LYS A 85 -11.10 -13.03 -2.88
N LEU A 86 -10.38 -12.07 -2.31
CA LEU A 86 -10.52 -11.64 -0.92
C LEU A 86 -11.78 -10.80 -0.66
N VAL A 87 -12.16 -9.96 -1.63
CA VAL A 87 -13.41 -9.17 -1.50
C VAL A 87 -14.65 -10.04 -1.68
N GLY A 88 -14.53 -11.20 -2.30
CA GLY A 88 -15.63 -12.12 -2.59
C GLY A 88 -16.54 -11.64 -3.73
N GLU A 89 -17.49 -12.48 -4.12
CA GLU A 89 -18.39 -12.23 -5.29
C GLU A 89 -19.17 -10.90 -5.18
N LYS A 90 -19.46 -10.42 -3.97
CA LYS A 90 -20.22 -9.19 -3.72
C LYS A 90 -19.36 -7.94 -3.64
N GLY A 91 -18.06 -8.08 -3.43
CA GLY A 91 -17.10 -6.99 -3.47
C GLY A 91 -16.81 -6.54 -4.90
N LYS A 92 -16.02 -5.48 -5.05
CA LYS A 92 -15.63 -4.94 -6.36
C LYS A 92 -14.15 -4.61 -6.36
N VAL A 93 -13.47 -4.87 -7.47
CA VAL A 93 -12.09 -4.45 -7.66
C VAL A 93 -11.98 -3.66 -8.96
N ILE A 94 -11.34 -2.49 -8.86
CA ILE A 94 -11.06 -1.63 -10.00
C ILE A 94 -9.54 -1.62 -10.17
N GLY A 95 -9.04 -2.16 -11.28
CA GLY A 95 -7.63 -2.04 -11.66
C GLY A 95 -7.46 -0.87 -12.62
N LEU A 96 -6.62 0.10 -12.25
CA LEU A 96 -6.33 1.26 -13.10
C LEU A 96 -4.88 1.20 -13.56
N ASP A 97 -4.65 1.36 -14.86
CA ASP A 97 -3.32 1.47 -15.45
C ASP A 97 -3.34 2.41 -16.68
N MET A 98 -2.19 3.02 -16.98
CA MET A 98 -2.03 3.86 -18.17
C MET A 98 -1.65 3.06 -19.43
N ASN A 99 -1.18 1.82 -19.27
CA ASN A 99 -0.62 0.98 -20.33
C ASN A 99 -1.69 0.05 -20.93
N ASP A 100 -2.00 0.25 -22.21
CA ASP A 100 -3.02 -0.54 -22.93
C ASP A 100 -2.64 -2.01 -23.08
N ASP A 101 -1.34 -2.32 -23.27
CA ASP A 101 -0.85 -3.69 -23.47
C ASP A 101 -1.01 -4.51 -22.19
N GLN A 102 -0.67 -3.91 -21.05
CA GLN A 102 -0.85 -4.52 -19.73
C GLN A 102 -2.33 -4.77 -19.44
N LEU A 103 -3.18 -3.77 -19.66
CA LEU A 103 -4.63 -3.89 -19.47
C LEU A 103 -5.26 -4.92 -20.41
N ALA A 104 -4.73 -5.10 -21.62
CA ALA A 104 -5.22 -6.12 -22.55
C ALA A 104 -4.99 -7.53 -22.00
N ILE A 105 -3.80 -7.80 -21.45
CA ILE A 105 -3.49 -9.07 -20.78
C ILE A 105 -4.39 -9.27 -19.56
N ALA A 106 -4.49 -8.27 -18.70
CA ALA A 106 -5.34 -8.33 -17.51
C ALA A 106 -6.80 -8.69 -17.88
N LYS A 107 -7.37 -8.00 -18.85
CA LYS A 107 -8.76 -8.22 -19.33
C LYS A 107 -8.97 -9.59 -19.95
N ALA A 108 -7.97 -10.15 -20.63
CA ALA A 108 -8.07 -11.45 -21.29
C ALA A 108 -8.37 -12.61 -20.31
N HIS A 109 -7.92 -12.48 -19.05
CA HIS A 109 -8.12 -13.50 -18.02
C HIS A 109 -9.36 -13.26 -17.13
N GLN A 110 -10.13 -12.20 -17.35
CA GLN A 110 -11.21 -11.77 -16.46
C GLN A 110 -12.29 -12.86 -16.26
N ASP A 111 -12.77 -13.46 -17.36
CA ASP A 111 -13.78 -14.52 -17.31
C ASP A 111 -13.23 -15.83 -16.73
N GLU A 112 -11.98 -16.16 -17.04
CA GLU A 112 -11.30 -17.34 -16.51
C GLU A 112 -11.19 -17.24 -14.98
N MET A 113 -10.75 -16.10 -14.48
CA MET A 113 -10.56 -15.88 -13.04
C MET A 113 -11.89 -15.88 -12.29
N ALA A 114 -12.96 -15.28 -12.86
CA ALA A 114 -14.28 -15.35 -12.27
C ALA A 114 -14.75 -16.82 -12.11
N LYS A 115 -14.55 -17.66 -13.14
CA LYS A 115 -14.89 -19.09 -13.09
C LYS A 115 -14.03 -19.85 -12.05
N LYS A 116 -12.71 -19.62 -12.01
CA LYS A 116 -11.81 -20.25 -11.04
C LYS A 116 -12.20 -19.93 -9.60
N PHE A 117 -12.65 -18.69 -9.34
CA PHE A 117 -13.11 -18.26 -8.03
C PHE A 117 -14.53 -18.70 -7.68
N GLY A 118 -15.27 -19.26 -8.64
CA GLY A 118 -16.64 -19.72 -8.46
C GLY A 118 -17.68 -18.62 -8.52
N TYR A 119 -17.37 -17.49 -9.16
CA TYR A 119 -18.27 -16.35 -9.33
C TYR A 119 -19.14 -16.50 -10.57
N LYS A 120 -20.36 -15.98 -10.52
CA LYS A 120 -21.28 -15.96 -11.68
C LYS A 120 -20.81 -14.98 -12.73
N GLU A 121 -20.32 -13.84 -12.30
CA GLU A 121 -19.79 -12.77 -13.14
C GLU A 121 -18.51 -12.23 -12.47
N SER A 122 -17.63 -11.63 -13.28
CA SER A 122 -16.43 -11.00 -12.75
C SER A 122 -16.79 -9.80 -11.86
N ASN A 123 -16.17 -9.74 -10.70
CA ASN A 123 -16.23 -8.59 -9.78
C ASN A 123 -15.12 -7.57 -10.04
N VAL A 124 -14.36 -7.74 -11.14
CA VAL A 124 -13.23 -6.89 -11.54
C VAL A 124 -13.62 -5.98 -12.70
N THR A 125 -13.13 -4.74 -12.68
CA THR A 125 -13.21 -3.80 -13.80
C THR A 125 -11.83 -3.20 -14.04
N PHE A 126 -11.34 -3.24 -15.28
CA PHE A 126 -10.08 -2.61 -15.66
C PHE A 126 -10.32 -1.30 -16.41
N VAL A 127 -9.72 -0.22 -15.92
CA VAL A 127 -9.88 1.14 -16.41
C VAL A 127 -8.54 1.71 -16.84
N LYS A 128 -8.52 2.36 -18.03
CA LYS A 128 -7.36 3.11 -18.47
C LYS A 128 -7.37 4.51 -17.85
N GLY A 129 -6.26 4.91 -17.22
CA GLY A 129 -6.14 6.22 -16.62
C GLY A 129 -4.78 6.48 -16.00
N TYR A 130 -4.60 7.70 -15.53
CA TYR A 130 -3.42 8.12 -14.80
C TYR A 130 -3.75 8.21 -13.30
N ILE A 131 -2.81 7.80 -12.45
CA ILE A 131 -3.02 7.75 -11.00
C ILE A 131 -3.18 9.13 -10.36
N GLU A 132 -2.70 10.17 -11.02
CA GLU A 132 -2.86 11.58 -10.61
C GLU A 132 -4.16 12.24 -11.10
N ASP A 133 -4.97 11.54 -11.91
CA ASP A 133 -6.25 12.06 -12.44
C ASP A 133 -7.31 10.94 -12.48
N LEU A 134 -7.69 10.46 -11.32
CA LEU A 134 -8.70 9.42 -11.15
C LEU A 134 -10.09 9.90 -11.56
N LYS A 135 -10.32 11.21 -11.49
CA LYS A 135 -11.58 11.82 -11.91
C LYS A 135 -11.85 11.63 -13.40
N SER A 136 -10.86 11.86 -14.26
CA SER A 136 -10.99 11.61 -15.71
C SER A 136 -11.15 10.14 -16.03
N ALA A 137 -10.68 9.22 -15.17
CA ALA A 137 -10.89 7.79 -15.26
C ALA A 137 -12.29 7.35 -14.77
N GLY A 138 -13.13 8.27 -14.33
CA GLY A 138 -14.50 8.00 -13.87
C GLY A 138 -14.59 7.47 -12.43
N ILE A 139 -13.54 7.62 -11.62
CA ILE A 139 -13.57 7.24 -10.21
C ILE A 139 -14.15 8.39 -9.39
N GLU A 140 -15.30 8.17 -8.79
CA GLU A 140 -16.06 9.19 -8.07
C GLU A 140 -15.50 9.45 -6.67
N ASP A 141 -15.88 10.59 -6.08
CA ASP A 141 -15.56 10.95 -4.71
C ASP A 141 -16.17 9.94 -3.75
N GLU A 142 -15.44 9.59 -2.69
CA GLU A 142 -15.92 8.71 -1.61
C GLU A 142 -16.59 7.41 -2.07
N SER A 143 -16.08 6.83 -3.18
CA SER A 143 -16.63 5.62 -3.79
C SER A 143 -15.89 4.33 -3.43
N VAL A 144 -14.66 4.43 -2.88
CA VAL A 144 -13.73 3.32 -2.67
C VAL A 144 -13.50 3.10 -1.18
N ASP A 145 -13.49 1.84 -0.75
CA ASP A 145 -13.20 1.46 0.64
C ASP A 145 -11.69 1.35 0.89
N VAL A 146 -10.95 0.84 -0.10
CA VAL A 146 -9.50 0.63 -0.01
C VAL A 146 -8.84 1.01 -1.32
N VAL A 147 -7.74 1.76 -1.25
CA VAL A 147 -6.83 1.97 -2.37
C VAL A 147 -5.54 1.22 -2.08
N ILE A 148 -5.10 0.41 -3.04
CA ILE A 148 -3.80 -0.27 -3.00
C ILE A 148 -2.89 0.24 -4.11
N SER A 149 -1.57 0.11 -3.94
CA SER A 149 -0.58 0.40 -4.97
C SER A 149 0.74 -0.32 -4.68
N ASN A 150 1.42 -0.81 -5.72
CA ASN A 150 2.67 -1.54 -5.59
C ASN A 150 3.75 -0.98 -6.51
N CYS A 151 4.71 -0.22 -5.97
CA CYS A 151 5.83 0.40 -6.69
C CYS A 151 5.41 1.27 -7.90
N VAL A 152 4.32 2.01 -7.79
CA VAL A 152 3.80 2.84 -8.90
C VAL A 152 3.80 4.33 -8.55
N ILE A 153 3.57 4.70 -7.30
CA ILE A 153 3.46 6.11 -6.90
C ILE A 153 4.77 6.85 -7.20
N ASN A 154 5.91 6.21 -7.04
CA ASN A 154 7.21 6.78 -7.35
C ASN A 154 7.40 7.11 -8.84
N LEU A 155 6.69 6.45 -9.74
CA LEU A 155 6.76 6.70 -11.18
C LEU A 155 6.09 8.02 -11.57
N SER A 156 5.11 8.50 -10.79
CA SER A 156 4.45 9.78 -11.06
C SER A 156 5.30 10.96 -10.56
N PRO A 157 5.50 12.00 -11.38
CA PRO A 157 6.12 13.25 -10.95
C PRO A 157 5.15 14.15 -10.15
N TYR A 158 3.85 13.80 -10.12
CA TYR A 158 2.76 14.60 -9.53
C TYR A 158 2.24 13.99 -8.23
N LYS A 159 3.14 13.61 -7.31
CA LYS A 159 2.81 12.88 -6.08
C LYS A 159 1.73 13.56 -5.22
N GLU A 160 1.72 14.90 -5.16
CA GLU A 160 0.69 15.65 -4.44
C GLU A 160 -0.70 15.44 -5.07
N ALA A 161 -0.80 15.43 -6.38
CA ALA A 161 -2.05 15.12 -7.07
C ALA A 161 -2.46 13.66 -6.84
N VAL A 162 -1.51 12.71 -6.88
CA VAL A 162 -1.78 11.29 -6.59
C VAL A 162 -2.38 11.11 -5.21
N PHE A 163 -1.72 11.61 -4.14
CA PHE A 163 -2.24 11.46 -2.78
C PHE A 163 -3.54 12.25 -2.55
N GLY A 164 -3.73 13.37 -3.25
CA GLY A 164 -4.97 14.13 -3.26
C GLY A 164 -6.13 13.36 -3.88
N GLU A 165 -5.92 12.74 -5.04
CA GLU A 165 -6.92 11.90 -5.70
C GLU A 165 -7.25 10.65 -4.87
N ILE A 166 -6.24 9.99 -4.27
CA ILE A 166 -6.47 8.88 -3.35
C ILE A 166 -7.36 9.33 -2.18
N TYR A 167 -7.04 10.46 -1.56
CA TYR A 167 -7.84 10.99 -0.44
C TYR A 167 -9.27 11.32 -0.87
N ARG A 168 -9.44 11.89 -2.08
CA ARG A 168 -10.76 12.22 -2.63
C ARG A 168 -11.65 10.99 -2.83
N VAL A 169 -11.12 9.94 -3.47
CA VAL A 169 -11.90 8.74 -3.84
C VAL A 169 -12.21 7.83 -2.68
N LEU A 170 -11.39 7.84 -1.62
CA LEU A 170 -11.62 7.05 -0.43
C LEU A 170 -12.85 7.57 0.34
N LYS A 171 -13.70 6.65 0.78
CA LYS A 171 -14.75 6.90 1.76
C LYS A 171 -14.15 7.34 3.09
N LYS A 172 -14.95 7.98 3.96
CA LYS A 172 -14.58 8.13 5.38
C LYS A 172 -14.43 6.74 6.01
N GLY A 173 -13.36 6.51 6.76
CA GLY A 173 -12.97 5.18 7.25
C GLY A 173 -12.27 4.29 6.23
N GLY A 174 -12.08 4.78 4.99
CA GLY A 174 -11.35 4.06 3.96
C GLY A 174 -9.84 4.09 4.19
N GLU A 175 -9.13 3.18 3.55
CA GLU A 175 -7.70 2.93 3.73
C GLU A 175 -6.91 3.08 2.44
N LEU A 176 -5.79 3.79 2.52
CA LEU A 176 -4.67 3.66 1.58
C LEU A 176 -3.69 2.63 2.14
N TYR A 177 -3.35 1.62 1.34
CA TYR A 177 -2.38 0.58 1.69
C TYR A 177 -1.44 0.34 0.50
N PHE A 178 -0.19 0.76 0.61
CA PHE A 178 0.72 0.71 -0.52
C PHE A 178 2.14 0.35 -0.14
N SER A 179 2.87 -0.22 -1.08
CA SER A 179 4.30 -0.51 -0.97
C SER A 179 5.06 0.30 -2.01
N ASP A 180 6.14 0.98 -1.59
CA ASP A 180 7.02 1.70 -2.51
C ASP A 180 8.42 1.86 -1.92
N ILE A 181 9.37 2.32 -2.74
CA ILE A 181 10.76 2.60 -2.35
C ILE A 181 10.87 4.01 -1.79
N PHE A 182 11.54 4.13 -0.66
CA PHE A 182 11.84 5.39 0.02
C PHE A 182 13.35 5.61 0.11
N ALA A 183 13.77 6.86 0.07
CA ALA A 183 15.17 7.26 0.26
C ALA A 183 15.40 7.84 1.66
N ASP A 184 16.62 7.68 2.19
CA ASP A 184 17.05 8.24 3.47
C ASP A 184 17.33 9.76 3.37
N ARG A 185 17.35 10.31 2.16
CA ARG A 185 17.57 11.72 1.84
C ARG A 185 16.92 12.11 0.52
N ARG A 186 16.83 13.41 0.23
CA ARG A 186 16.31 13.90 -1.05
C ARG A 186 17.21 13.48 -2.20
N MET A 187 16.58 12.98 -3.26
CA MET A 187 17.27 12.62 -4.48
C MET A 187 17.82 13.85 -5.20
N PRO A 188 19.08 13.85 -5.69
CA PRO A 188 19.57 14.85 -6.63
C PRO A 188 18.76 14.84 -7.93
N LYS A 189 18.55 16.01 -8.53
CA LYS A 189 17.72 16.14 -9.73
C LYS A 189 18.23 15.29 -10.90
N GLU A 190 19.54 15.16 -11.03
CA GLU A 190 20.19 14.36 -12.07
C GLU A 190 19.82 12.86 -11.95
N LEU A 191 19.60 12.37 -10.73
CA LEU A 191 19.18 11.00 -10.49
C LEU A 191 17.66 10.84 -10.67
N GLU A 192 16.87 11.83 -10.28
CA GLU A 192 15.43 11.84 -10.55
C GLU A 192 15.13 11.76 -12.06
N ASP A 193 15.92 12.43 -12.88
CA ASP A 193 15.72 12.50 -14.32
C ASP A 193 16.40 11.36 -15.09
N HIS A 194 17.13 10.47 -14.42
CA HIS A 194 17.80 9.34 -15.07
C HIS A 194 16.78 8.27 -15.52
N PRO A 195 16.72 7.91 -16.82
CA PRO A 195 15.63 7.07 -17.35
C PRO A 195 15.48 5.71 -16.67
N VAL A 196 16.59 5.00 -16.40
CA VAL A 196 16.58 3.69 -15.74
C VAL A 196 16.12 3.83 -14.30
N LEU A 197 16.73 4.76 -13.52
CA LEU A 197 16.36 4.96 -12.12
C LEU A 197 14.88 5.32 -11.97
N ARG A 198 14.34 6.10 -12.90
CA ARG A 198 12.93 6.46 -12.93
C ARG A 198 12.05 5.25 -13.22
N GLY A 199 12.35 4.46 -14.25
CA GLY A 199 11.61 3.26 -14.61
C GLY A 199 11.61 2.19 -13.52
N GLU A 200 12.62 2.19 -12.66
CA GLU A 200 12.77 1.22 -11.57
C GLU A 200 12.39 1.76 -10.18
N CYS A 201 11.55 2.79 -10.12
CA CYS A 201 11.03 3.41 -8.89
C CYS A 201 12.07 4.09 -7.99
N ILE A 202 13.37 4.01 -8.32
CA ILE A 202 14.46 4.60 -7.54
C ILE A 202 14.51 6.12 -7.74
N GLY A 203 14.46 6.59 -8.99
CA GLY A 203 14.54 8.02 -9.32
C GLY A 203 13.45 8.85 -8.65
N GLY A 204 12.26 8.29 -8.49
CA GLY A 204 11.14 8.94 -7.80
C GLY A 204 11.02 8.63 -6.32
N ALA A 205 11.98 7.89 -5.72
CA ALA A 205 11.94 7.52 -4.31
C ALA A 205 11.87 8.75 -3.41
N MET A 206 10.80 8.84 -2.61
CA MET A 206 10.60 9.98 -1.73
C MET A 206 11.50 9.90 -0.50
N TYR A 207 12.07 11.04 -0.10
CA TYR A 207 12.63 11.17 1.24
C TYR A 207 11.51 11.05 2.28
N VAL A 208 11.69 10.18 3.28
CA VAL A 208 10.66 9.83 4.27
C VAL A 208 10.01 11.06 4.92
N GLU A 209 10.81 12.08 5.30
CA GLU A 209 10.27 13.28 5.92
C GLU A 209 9.53 14.21 4.95
N ASP A 210 9.87 14.20 3.67
CA ASP A 210 9.10 14.92 2.65
C ASP A 210 7.78 14.22 2.36
N PHE A 211 7.75 12.89 2.37
CA PHE A 211 6.51 12.11 2.34
C PHE A 211 5.59 12.47 3.52
N ARG A 212 6.12 12.48 4.75
CA ARG A 212 5.34 12.88 5.94
C ARG A 212 4.73 14.28 5.82
N ARG A 213 5.52 15.25 5.31
CA ARG A 213 5.04 16.62 5.07
C ARG A 213 3.97 16.67 4.00
N LEU A 214 4.13 15.89 2.93
CA LEU A 214 3.19 15.79 1.83
C LEU A 214 1.86 15.20 2.30
N MET A 215 1.90 14.10 3.05
CA MET A 215 0.71 13.46 3.61
C MET A 215 -0.11 14.46 4.44
N ARG A 216 0.52 15.17 5.37
CA ARG A 216 -0.15 16.22 6.16
C ARG A 216 -0.72 17.35 5.31
N LYS A 217 0.02 17.81 4.29
CA LYS A 217 -0.45 18.86 3.37
C LYS A 217 -1.74 18.46 2.65
N VAL A 218 -1.90 17.20 2.32
CA VAL A 218 -3.06 16.64 1.61
C VAL A 218 -4.24 16.36 2.55
N GLY A 219 -4.01 16.26 3.86
CA GLY A 219 -5.06 16.01 4.87
C GLY A 219 -4.96 14.64 5.56
N TRP A 220 -3.85 13.94 5.38
CA TRP A 220 -3.55 12.72 6.13
C TRP A 220 -2.84 13.08 7.44
N GLU A 221 -3.52 12.99 8.57
CA GLU A 221 -2.94 13.34 9.88
C GLU A 221 -1.99 12.27 10.41
N ASP A 222 -2.26 10.99 10.14
CA ASP A 222 -1.48 9.85 10.62
C ASP A 222 -1.35 8.79 9.52
N PHE A 223 -0.19 8.14 9.47
CA PHE A 223 0.08 6.96 8.66
C PHE A 223 0.98 6.00 9.45
N ARG A 224 0.92 4.72 9.12
CA ARG A 224 1.61 3.65 9.83
C ARG A 224 2.50 2.85 8.89
N TYR A 225 3.64 2.41 9.39
CA TYR A 225 4.48 1.44 8.70
C TYR A 225 3.98 0.03 9.03
N MET A 226 3.73 -0.78 8.00
CA MET A 226 3.42 -2.20 8.16
C MET A 226 4.69 -3.03 8.12
N SER A 227 5.63 -2.63 7.26
CA SER A 227 6.94 -3.25 7.14
C SER A 227 7.95 -2.27 6.57
N SER A 228 9.21 -2.50 6.88
CA SER A 228 10.34 -1.76 6.32
C SER A 228 11.51 -2.73 6.13
N SER A 229 12.06 -2.80 4.93
CA SER A 229 13.23 -3.61 4.61
C SER A 229 14.22 -2.82 3.78
N LYS A 230 15.52 -3.11 3.96
CA LYS A 230 16.56 -2.49 3.14
C LYS A 230 16.39 -2.92 1.68
N ALA A 231 16.31 -1.97 0.77
CA ALA A 231 16.32 -2.22 -0.66
C ALA A 231 17.77 -2.09 -1.18
N ALA A 232 18.34 -3.21 -1.57
CA ALA A 232 19.70 -3.22 -2.13
C ALA A 232 19.66 -2.90 -3.63
N VAL A 233 20.63 -2.10 -4.09
CA VAL A 233 20.85 -1.84 -5.51
C VAL A 233 21.91 -2.83 -5.99
N ASP A 234 21.50 -3.96 -6.58
CA ASP A 234 22.42 -5.04 -6.96
C ASP A 234 23.11 -4.82 -8.33
N ASN A 235 23.11 -3.58 -8.82
CA ASN A 235 23.78 -3.19 -10.05
C ASN A 235 24.93 -2.21 -9.74
N PRO A 236 26.22 -2.58 -9.99
CA PRO A 236 27.37 -1.75 -9.64
C PRO A 236 27.41 -0.37 -10.33
N GLU A 237 26.83 -0.25 -11.52
CA GLU A 237 26.75 1.03 -12.23
C GLU A 237 25.73 1.95 -11.57
N ILE A 238 24.56 1.41 -11.21
CA ILE A 238 23.51 2.13 -10.48
C ILE A 238 23.98 2.47 -9.07
N GLU A 239 24.63 1.54 -8.37
CA GLU A 239 25.21 1.78 -7.04
C GLU A 239 26.23 2.94 -7.08
N LYS A 240 27.06 3.01 -8.12
CA LYS A 240 28.00 4.12 -8.31
C LYS A 240 27.30 5.46 -8.55
N LEU A 241 26.17 5.46 -9.25
CA LEU A 241 25.36 6.67 -9.49
C LEU A 241 24.67 7.14 -8.20
N THR A 242 24.07 6.23 -7.45
CA THR A 242 23.31 6.55 -6.23
C THR A 242 24.23 6.83 -5.02
N GLY A 243 25.47 6.30 -5.05
CA GLY A 243 26.49 6.54 -4.02
C GLY A 243 26.03 6.10 -2.63
N ASN A 244 26.00 7.04 -1.67
CA ASN A 244 25.67 6.77 -0.28
C ASN A 244 24.17 6.96 0.03
N ILE A 245 23.29 7.01 -0.97
CA ILE A 245 21.85 7.10 -0.75
C ILE A 245 21.34 5.72 -0.32
N GLY A 246 20.72 5.66 0.85
CA GLY A 246 20.09 4.45 1.37
C GLY A 246 18.64 4.35 0.90
N PHE A 247 18.27 3.16 0.40
CA PHE A 247 16.90 2.87 -0.02
C PHE A 247 16.24 1.84 0.89
N THR A 248 14.95 2.02 1.13
CA THR A 248 14.12 1.08 1.89
C THR A 248 12.82 0.82 1.14
N SER A 249 12.43 -0.45 1.03
CA SER A 249 11.07 -0.82 0.65
C SER A 249 10.18 -0.70 1.88
N ARG A 250 9.08 0.02 1.77
CA ARG A 250 8.15 0.21 2.89
C ARG A 250 6.73 -0.05 2.46
N THR A 251 6.01 -0.81 3.28
CA THR A 251 4.56 -0.92 3.18
C THR A 251 3.92 0.02 4.17
N ILE A 252 3.01 0.86 3.71
CA ILE A 252 2.39 1.94 4.48
C ILE A 252 0.88 1.78 4.48
N ARG A 253 0.29 2.05 5.63
CA ARG A 253 -1.15 2.15 5.89
C ARG A 253 -1.49 3.58 6.28
N ALA A 254 -2.53 4.16 5.66
CA ALA A 254 -3.12 5.42 6.10
C ALA A 254 -4.64 5.36 6.00
N MET A 255 -5.36 5.89 7.00
CA MET A 255 -6.82 5.84 7.05
C MET A 255 -7.41 7.24 6.95
N LYS A 256 -8.43 7.40 6.10
CA LYS A 256 -9.16 8.66 5.94
C LYS A 256 -10.15 8.86 7.10
N LEU A 257 -9.66 9.44 8.18
CA LEU A 257 -10.42 9.69 9.42
C LEU A 257 -10.32 11.16 9.88
N PRO A 258 -10.77 12.13 9.06
CA PRO A 258 -10.53 13.56 9.29
C PRO A 258 -11.11 14.08 10.62
N ASP A 259 -12.13 13.41 11.16
CA ASP A 259 -12.82 13.84 12.37
C ASP A 259 -12.29 13.16 13.65
N PHE A 260 -11.31 12.24 13.53
CA PHE A 260 -10.91 11.36 14.63
C PHE A 260 -9.41 11.34 14.92
N LEU A 261 -8.56 11.61 13.93
CA LEU A 261 -7.12 11.55 14.12
C LEU A 261 -6.58 12.88 14.61
N GLU A 262 -5.63 12.79 15.52
CA GLU A 262 -4.88 13.89 16.12
C GLU A 262 -3.42 13.83 15.66
N ASP A 263 -2.72 14.95 15.67
CA ASP A 263 -1.33 15.05 15.19
C ASP A 263 -0.30 14.42 16.15
N ILE A 264 -0.74 14.09 17.38
CA ILE A 264 0.01 13.32 18.37
C ILE A 264 -0.88 12.24 18.98
N CYS A 265 -0.27 11.25 19.62
CA CYS A 265 -0.99 10.19 20.33
C CYS A 265 -1.49 10.69 21.69
N GLU A 266 -2.81 10.82 21.84
CA GLU A 266 -3.47 11.27 23.08
C GLU A 266 -4.12 10.11 23.83
N GLN A 267 -4.08 10.19 25.17
CA GLN A 267 -4.61 9.16 26.08
C GLN A 267 -6.04 9.50 26.52
N TYR A 268 -6.97 8.60 26.19
CA TYR A 268 -8.38 8.67 26.61
C TYR A 268 -8.80 7.52 27.52
N GLY A 269 -7.87 6.67 27.96
CA GLY A 269 -8.15 5.49 28.78
C GLY A 269 -8.88 4.39 28.01
N GLN A 270 -8.72 4.34 26.69
CA GLN A 270 -9.35 3.35 25.83
C GLN A 270 -8.57 2.05 25.78
N PHE A 271 -9.32 0.93 25.64
CA PHE A 271 -8.77 -0.40 25.41
C PHE A 271 -9.49 -1.02 24.22
N ILE A 272 -8.78 -1.88 23.50
CA ILE A 272 -9.37 -2.72 22.45
C ILE A 272 -9.06 -4.19 22.72
N ILE A 273 -9.96 -5.07 22.25
CA ILE A 273 -9.83 -6.52 22.36
C ILE A 273 -10.12 -7.10 20.99
N TYR A 274 -9.12 -7.72 20.36
CA TYR A 274 -9.32 -8.43 19.12
C TYR A 274 -10.10 -9.72 19.36
N LYS A 275 -11.17 -9.94 18.57
CA LYS A 275 -12.07 -11.10 18.73
C LYS A 275 -11.81 -12.21 17.72
N GLY A 276 -10.83 -12.03 16.84
CA GLY A 276 -10.57 -12.95 15.71
C GLY A 276 -11.55 -12.75 14.56
N GLY A 277 -11.50 -13.67 13.60
CA GLY A 277 -12.43 -13.71 12.46
C GLY A 277 -11.95 -13.02 11.19
N ILE A 278 -10.75 -12.45 11.17
CA ILE A 278 -10.09 -11.99 9.95
C ILE A 278 -9.30 -13.16 9.37
N VAL A 279 -9.55 -13.49 8.10
CA VAL A 279 -8.84 -14.56 7.39
C VAL A 279 -7.34 -14.30 7.37
N GLY A 280 -6.55 -15.30 7.75
CA GLY A 280 -5.09 -15.20 7.86
C GLY A 280 -4.59 -14.49 9.12
N ASN A 281 -5.53 -14.05 10.00
CA ASN A 281 -5.24 -13.37 11.26
C ASN A 281 -6.10 -13.94 12.41
N GLU A 282 -6.28 -15.25 12.47
CA GLU A 282 -7.24 -15.91 13.37
C GLU A 282 -6.92 -15.70 14.84
N PHE A 283 -5.63 -15.60 15.18
CA PHE A 283 -5.13 -15.56 16.56
C PHE A 283 -4.59 -14.21 16.99
N ALA A 284 -4.20 -13.36 16.03
CA ALA A 284 -3.68 -12.02 16.28
C ALA A 284 -3.94 -11.12 15.07
N PHE A 285 -3.89 -9.81 15.28
CA PHE A 285 -4.01 -8.79 14.25
C PHE A 285 -2.93 -7.72 14.42
N ASP A 286 -2.21 -7.43 13.34
CA ASP A 286 -1.23 -6.35 13.29
C ASP A 286 -1.85 -5.13 12.60
N LEU A 287 -1.97 -4.03 13.36
CA LEU A 287 -2.40 -2.75 12.79
C LEU A 287 -1.24 -2.08 12.04
N ASP A 288 -0.05 -2.21 12.58
CA ASP A 288 1.22 -1.71 12.03
C ASP A 288 2.39 -2.52 12.62
N ASP A 289 3.65 -2.09 12.39
CA ASP A 289 4.87 -2.78 12.84
C ASP A 289 5.10 -2.73 14.37
N HIS A 290 4.26 -1.99 15.11
CA HIS A 290 4.34 -1.84 16.57
C HIS A 290 3.07 -2.29 17.31
N HIS A 291 1.91 -2.32 16.66
CA HIS A 291 0.64 -2.67 17.27
C HIS A 291 0.20 -4.08 16.91
N HIS A 292 0.56 -5.03 17.77
CA HIS A 292 0.17 -6.43 17.70
C HIS A 292 -0.93 -6.72 18.73
N PHE A 293 -2.09 -7.21 18.31
CA PHE A 293 -3.24 -7.50 19.16
C PHE A 293 -3.55 -8.99 19.15
N GLU A 294 -3.16 -9.67 20.22
CA GLU A 294 -3.54 -11.07 20.43
C GLU A 294 -5.04 -11.19 20.69
N LYS A 295 -5.62 -12.29 20.19
CA LYS A 295 -7.05 -12.56 20.36
C LYS A 295 -7.42 -12.67 21.86
N ASP A 296 -8.52 -11.99 22.23
CA ASP A 296 -9.09 -11.95 23.58
C ASP A 296 -8.20 -11.30 24.67
N LEU A 297 -7.06 -10.71 24.28
CA LEU A 297 -6.20 -9.96 25.20
C LEU A 297 -6.51 -8.45 25.11
N PRO A 298 -6.91 -7.80 26.22
CA PRO A 298 -7.10 -6.34 26.24
C PRO A 298 -5.80 -5.58 26.08
N ALA A 299 -5.77 -4.62 25.15
CA ALA A 299 -4.64 -3.74 24.92
C ALA A 299 -5.04 -2.27 25.14
N SER A 300 -4.25 -1.52 25.91
CA SER A 300 -4.41 -0.06 26.03
C SER A 300 -3.91 0.60 24.76
N VAL A 301 -4.66 1.57 24.22
CA VAL A 301 -4.36 2.24 22.96
C VAL A 301 -4.59 3.75 23.04
N CYS A 302 -3.87 4.50 22.23
CA CYS A 302 -4.11 5.93 22.03
C CYS A 302 -5.41 6.19 21.25
N GLY A 303 -5.85 7.45 21.26
CA GLY A 303 -7.05 7.87 20.53
C GLY A 303 -7.00 7.56 19.04
N ASN A 304 -5.84 7.76 18.38
CA ASN A 304 -5.67 7.47 16.96
C ASN A 304 -5.81 5.97 16.66
N THR A 305 -5.11 5.13 17.41
CA THR A 305 -5.18 3.66 17.25
C THR A 305 -6.59 3.14 17.49
N CYS A 306 -7.26 3.63 18.54
CA CYS A 306 -8.67 3.28 18.80
C CYS A 306 -9.57 3.69 17.63
N ALA A 307 -9.41 4.90 17.09
CA ALA A 307 -10.18 5.37 15.93
C ALA A 307 -9.91 4.56 14.66
N MET A 308 -8.65 4.23 14.38
CA MET A 308 -8.28 3.38 13.23
C MET A 308 -8.92 2.00 13.27
N ILE A 309 -9.13 1.45 14.46
CA ILE A 309 -9.87 0.21 14.65
C ILE A 309 -11.38 0.45 14.55
N GLN A 310 -11.93 1.33 15.40
CA GLN A 310 -13.36 1.45 15.62
C GLN A 310 -14.12 2.06 14.43
N GLN A 311 -13.51 3.03 13.74
CA GLN A 311 -14.17 3.82 12.69
C GLN A 311 -13.94 3.27 11.27
N THR A 312 -13.34 2.08 11.16
CA THR A 312 -13.02 1.45 9.87
C THR A 312 -13.66 0.06 9.76
N ARG A 313 -13.38 -0.64 8.65
CA ARG A 313 -13.85 -2.01 8.44
C ARG A 313 -13.38 -3.02 9.50
N PHE A 314 -12.38 -2.65 10.30
CA PHE A 314 -11.88 -3.49 11.38
C PHE A 314 -12.80 -3.51 12.61
N GLY A 315 -13.62 -2.49 12.84
CA GLY A 315 -14.45 -2.35 14.05
C GLY A 315 -15.29 -3.56 14.40
N LYS A 316 -15.82 -4.28 13.39
CA LYS A 316 -16.61 -5.50 13.60
C LYS A 316 -15.85 -6.69 14.21
N TYR A 317 -14.52 -6.64 14.19
CA TYR A 317 -13.65 -7.69 14.73
C TYR A 317 -13.06 -7.36 16.10
N PHE A 318 -13.40 -6.19 16.64
CA PHE A 318 -12.87 -5.71 17.92
C PHE A 318 -13.98 -5.29 18.86
N GLU A 319 -13.74 -5.49 20.15
CA GLU A 319 -14.48 -4.85 21.22
C GLU A 319 -13.69 -3.63 21.70
N VAL A 320 -14.37 -2.49 21.83
CA VAL A 320 -13.77 -1.23 22.30
C VAL A 320 -14.34 -0.91 23.66
N ILE A 321 -13.47 -0.63 24.63
CA ILE A 321 -13.80 -0.25 26.01
C ILE A 321 -13.34 1.18 26.24
N GLY A 322 -14.22 2.02 26.78
CA GLY A 322 -13.96 3.45 26.99
C GLY A 322 -14.31 4.31 25.77
N ASP A 323 -14.24 5.61 25.95
CA ASP A 323 -14.56 6.62 24.94
C ASP A 323 -13.65 7.85 25.09
N ARG A 324 -13.88 8.89 24.29
CA ARG A 324 -13.12 10.14 24.34
C ARG A 324 -13.69 11.20 25.30
N SER A 325 -14.59 10.83 26.22
CA SER A 325 -15.21 11.78 27.16
C SER A 325 -14.23 12.34 28.21
N ARG A 326 -13.13 11.64 28.45
CA ARG A 326 -12.09 12.04 29.39
C ARG A 326 -10.70 11.94 28.77
N HIS A 327 -9.97 13.03 28.81
CA HIS A 327 -8.60 13.14 28.33
C HIS A 327 -7.60 13.06 29.48
N PHE A 328 -6.49 12.34 29.31
CA PHE A 328 -5.47 12.10 30.33
C PHE A 328 -4.07 12.64 29.94
N GLY A 329 -3.97 13.41 28.85
CA GLY A 329 -2.71 13.93 28.32
C GLY A 329 -2.11 13.02 27.24
N PRO A 330 -0.84 13.22 26.87
CA PRO A 330 -0.17 12.40 25.85
C PRO A 330 -0.14 10.92 26.24
N PHE A 331 -0.27 10.04 25.27
CA PHE A 331 -0.14 8.60 25.48
C PHE A 331 1.36 8.28 25.73
N GLU A 332 1.68 7.70 26.89
CA GLU A 332 3.05 7.38 27.26
C GLU A 332 3.67 6.37 26.30
N GLY A 333 4.89 6.65 25.85
CA GLY A 333 5.65 5.78 24.97
C GLY A 333 5.44 6.03 23.48
N CYS A 334 4.50 6.89 23.08
CA CYS A 334 4.41 7.35 21.69
C CYS A 334 5.50 8.39 21.43
N SER A 335 6.46 8.07 20.55
CA SER A 335 7.41 9.07 20.08
C SER A 335 6.77 9.94 18.99
N THR A 336 6.87 11.25 19.14
CA THR A 336 6.48 12.23 18.10
C THR A 336 7.47 12.30 16.93
N SER A 337 8.51 11.47 16.95
CA SER A 337 9.53 11.38 15.90
C SER A 337 9.59 9.96 15.34
N PRO A 338 9.59 9.78 14.04
CA PRO A 338 9.90 8.48 13.46
C PRO A 338 11.29 8.08 13.91
N SER A 339 11.42 6.92 14.56
CA SER A 339 12.71 6.35 14.90
C SER A 339 13.50 6.12 13.62
N VAL A 340 14.59 6.86 13.47
CA VAL A 340 15.63 6.49 12.51
C VAL A 340 16.26 5.23 13.11
N ASP A 341 16.00 4.08 12.51
CA ASP A 341 16.63 2.82 12.89
C ASP A 341 18.15 2.96 12.87
N SER A 342 18.72 3.25 14.03
CA SER A 342 20.09 2.88 14.34
C SER A 342 20.02 1.43 14.82
N GLY A 343 20.42 0.49 13.95
CA GLY A 343 20.43 -0.92 14.29
C GLY A 343 21.16 -1.19 15.60
N SER A 344 20.41 -1.48 16.64
CA SER A 344 20.83 -2.18 17.84
C SER A 344 19.64 -2.97 18.36
N SER A 345 19.76 -4.28 18.27
CA SER A 345 18.97 -5.24 19.00
C SER A 345 19.10 -4.94 20.50
N ASP A 346 18.04 -4.43 21.13
CA ASP A 346 17.75 -4.75 22.53
C ASP A 346 16.27 -4.44 22.81
N GLY A 347 15.65 -5.39 23.49
CA GLY A 347 14.24 -5.51 23.66
C GLY A 347 13.58 -4.45 24.53
N GLY A 348 12.32 -4.27 24.29
CA GLY A 348 11.35 -3.76 25.24
C GLY A 348 11.00 -2.30 25.05
N GLY A 349 9.82 -2.07 24.55
CA GLY A 349 9.19 -0.77 24.67
C GLY A 349 8.18 -0.56 23.55
N CYS A 350 6.96 -0.82 23.89
CA CYS A 350 5.76 -0.37 23.18
C CYS A 350 5.95 0.99 22.55
N CYS A 351 5.40 1.19 21.35
CA CYS A 351 4.46 2.27 21.30
C CYS A 351 4.23 2.80 19.93
N CYS A 352 3.14 3.37 19.80
CA CYS A 352 2.44 4.01 18.69
C CYS A 352 3.31 4.61 17.61
#